data_bcd72e80a967efef425e18616b74348c
#
_entry.id   bcd72e80a967efef425e18616b74348c
#
_cell.length_a   1.000
_cell.length_b   1.000
_cell.length_c   1.000
_cell.angle_alpha   90.00
_cell.angle_beta   90.00
_cell.angle_gamma   90.00
#
_symmetry.space_group_name_H-M   'P 1'
#
loop_
_entity.id
_entity.type
_entity.pdbx_description
1 polymer ?
#
loop_
_entity_poly.entity_id
_entity_poly.type
_entity_poly.pdbx_seq_one_letter_code
_entity_poly.pdbx_strand_id
1 'polypeptide(L)'
;MSFVKQQILKVALGIALVTAFALPAGAQQIRIGVVNIQALMEQAPQTKAAMDELQEEFAPRQREFVAKQKEFEDLQAKAQKDFAVMGETERNNAEKNLRDLQREVTRLQNEFREDLNLRQNEELGQLQRSLLQQVQAYAKKEGYDLIVGDGVLYASAAVNITTNVLQAIEANFQAASAP
;
A
#
# COMPACT_ATOMS: atom_id res chain seq x y z
N MET A 1 -7.14 -85.57 -4.98
CA MET A 1 -6.34 -84.43 -4.42
C MET A 1 -6.09 -83.29 -5.40
N SER A 2 -6.39 -83.38 -6.67
CA SER A 2 -6.15 -82.36 -7.68
C SER A 2 -7.27 -81.25 -7.74
N PHE A 3 -8.52 -81.65 -7.53
CA PHE A 3 -9.67 -80.76 -7.63
C PHE A 3 -9.73 -79.66 -6.54
N VAL A 4 -9.36 -80.00 -5.34
CA VAL A 4 -9.36 -79.07 -4.18
C VAL A 4 -8.27 -78.00 -4.33
N LYS A 5 -7.09 -78.35 -4.86
CA LYS A 5 -5.97 -77.41 -5.13
C LYS A 5 -6.33 -76.39 -6.22
N GLN A 6 -7.12 -76.80 -7.22
CA GLN A 6 -7.54 -75.93 -8.31
C GLN A 6 -8.61 -74.90 -7.90
N GLN A 7 -9.46 -75.25 -6.93
CA GLN A 7 -10.47 -74.35 -6.36
C GLN A 7 -9.86 -73.31 -5.43
N ILE A 8 -8.89 -73.71 -4.61
CA ILE A 8 -8.15 -72.82 -3.72
C ILE A 8 -7.34 -71.78 -4.55
N LEU A 9 -6.75 -72.16 -5.66
CA LEU A 9 -5.97 -71.31 -6.53
C LEU A 9 -6.87 -70.25 -7.20
N LYS A 10 -8.09 -70.56 -7.58
CA LYS A 10 -9.07 -69.62 -8.18
C LYS A 10 -9.63 -68.65 -7.15
N VAL A 11 -9.83 -69.04 -5.92
CA VAL A 11 -10.25 -68.13 -4.83
C VAL A 11 -9.12 -67.21 -4.40
N ALA A 12 -7.87 -67.68 -4.35
CA ALA A 12 -6.72 -66.85 -4.05
C ALA A 12 -6.44 -65.79 -5.13
N LEU A 13 -6.69 -66.13 -6.41
CA LEU A 13 -6.51 -65.19 -7.54
C LEU A 13 -7.63 -64.12 -7.57
N GLY A 14 -8.88 -64.45 -7.11
CA GLY A 14 -9.98 -63.52 -7.00
C GLY A 14 -9.84 -62.48 -5.90
N ILE A 15 -9.22 -62.85 -4.77
CA ILE A 15 -8.98 -61.94 -3.65
C ILE A 15 -7.82 -60.97 -3.95
N ALA A 16 -6.82 -61.37 -4.71
CA ALA A 16 -5.69 -60.51 -5.10
C ALA A 16 -6.08 -59.39 -6.06
N LEU A 17 -7.19 -59.54 -6.80
CA LEU A 17 -7.64 -58.52 -7.78
C LEU A 17 -8.48 -57.39 -7.16
N VAL A 18 -9.04 -57.57 -5.95
CA VAL A 18 -9.90 -56.58 -5.29
C VAL A 18 -9.09 -55.57 -4.44
N THR A 19 -7.84 -55.89 -4.09
CA THR A 19 -7.01 -54.97 -3.29
C THR A 19 -6.23 -53.92 -4.08
N ALA A 20 -6.33 -53.92 -5.42
CA ALA A 20 -5.52 -53.03 -6.27
C ALA A 20 -6.19 -51.66 -6.58
N PHE A 21 -7.39 -51.38 -6.06
CA PHE A 21 -8.13 -50.12 -6.36
C PHE A 21 -8.42 -49.24 -5.14
N ALA A 22 -7.68 -49.37 -4.07
CA ALA A 22 -7.65 -48.30 -3.06
C ALA A 22 -6.69 -47.20 -3.53
N LEU A 23 -7.11 -46.44 -4.57
CA LEU A 23 -6.50 -45.16 -4.83
C LEU A 23 -6.70 -44.30 -3.57
N PRO A 24 -5.66 -43.76 -2.95
CA PRO A 24 -5.87 -42.81 -1.89
C PRO A 24 -6.69 -41.66 -2.53
N ALA A 25 -7.94 -41.49 -2.10
CA ALA A 25 -8.66 -40.26 -2.33
C ALA A 25 -7.80 -39.17 -1.64
N GLY A 26 -6.91 -38.56 -2.39
CA GLY A 26 -6.13 -37.42 -1.93
C GLY A 26 -7.16 -36.35 -1.59
N ALA A 27 -7.51 -36.22 -0.30
CA ALA A 27 -8.25 -35.09 0.18
C ALA A 27 -7.43 -33.88 -0.24
N GLN A 28 -7.89 -33.12 -1.23
CA GLN A 28 -7.28 -31.85 -1.60
C GLN A 28 -7.28 -30.99 -0.36
N GLN A 29 -6.12 -30.85 0.25
CA GLN A 29 -5.95 -30.06 1.43
C GLN A 29 -6.08 -28.59 1.02
N ILE A 30 -7.22 -27.98 1.37
CA ILE A 30 -7.48 -26.57 1.09
C ILE A 30 -6.36 -25.74 1.74
N ARG A 31 -5.65 -24.96 0.93
CA ARG A 31 -4.59 -24.07 1.39
C ARG A 31 -5.18 -22.69 1.66
N ILE A 32 -5.19 -22.32 2.95
CA ILE A 32 -5.66 -21.02 3.40
C ILE A 32 -4.47 -20.20 3.85
N GLY A 33 -4.39 -18.95 3.40
CA GLY A 33 -3.42 -17.95 3.86
C GLY A 33 -4.12 -16.77 4.54
N VAL A 34 -3.45 -16.20 5.53
CA VAL A 34 -3.86 -14.94 6.17
C VAL A 34 -2.80 -13.88 5.90
N VAL A 35 -3.23 -12.72 5.42
CA VAL A 35 -2.36 -11.58 5.11
C VAL A 35 -2.83 -10.36 5.88
N ASN A 36 -1.90 -9.70 6.57
CA ASN A 36 -2.15 -8.39 7.16
C ASN A 36 -1.92 -7.30 6.09
N ILE A 37 -3.01 -6.77 5.54
CA ILE A 37 -2.98 -5.75 4.47
C ILE A 37 -2.33 -4.46 4.97
N GLN A 38 -2.60 -4.07 6.23
CA GLN A 38 -2.00 -2.87 6.81
C GLN A 38 -0.47 -3.01 6.90
N ALA A 39 0.04 -4.15 7.35
CA ALA A 39 1.48 -4.41 7.39
C ALA A 39 2.11 -4.38 5.98
N LEU A 40 1.42 -4.89 4.95
CA LEU A 40 1.87 -4.75 3.57
C LEU A 40 1.91 -3.29 3.12
N MET A 41 0.85 -2.53 3.41
CA MET A 41 0.78 -1.09 3.10
C MET A 41 1.92 -0.29 3.74
N GLU A 42 2.32 -0.64 4.97
CA GLU A 42 3.37 0.06 5.70
C GLU A 42 4.80 -0.33 5.23
N GLN A 43 5.00 -1.58 4.82
CA GLN A 43 6.33 -2.14 4.59
C GLN A 43 6.69 -2.33 3.11
N ALA A 44 5.71 -2.28 2.20
CA ALA A 44 5.98 -2.46 0.77
C ALA A 44 6.88 -1.35 0.22
N PRO A 45 7.88 -1.67 -0.63
CA PRO A 45 8.78 -0.66 -1.21
C PRO A 45 8.04 0.36 -2.08
N GLN A 46 6.92 -0.01 -2.69
CA GLN A 46 6.06 0.89 -3.45
C GLN A 46 5.48 2.01 -2.59
N THR A 47 5.23 1.76 -1.30
CA THR A 47 4.72 2.78 -0.36
C THR A 47 5.75 3.87 -0.18
N LYS A 48 7.01 3.47 0.03
CA LYS A 48 8.10 4.45 0.16
C LYS A 48 8.27 5.24 -1.13
N ALA A 49 8.30 4.57 -2.28
CA ALA A 49 8.44 5.23 -3.57
C ALA A 49 7.31 6.24 -3.83
N ALA A 50 6.06 5.89 -3.54
CA ALA A 50 4.91 6.80 -3.67
C ALA A 50 4.99 8.01 -2.73
N MET A 51 5.49 7.81 -1.49
CA MET A 51 5.68 8.93 -0.55
C MET A 51 6.82 9.85 -0.96
N ASP A 52 7.92 9.31 -1.46
CA ASP A 52 9.05 10.08 -1.98
C ASP A 52 8.62 10.90 -3.22
N GLU A 53 7.87 10.30 -4.15
CA GLU A 53 7.31 10.99 -5.33
C GLU A 53 6.36 12.12 -4.93
N LEU A 54 5.48 11.87 -3.98
CA LEU A 54 4.56 12.88 -3.46
C LEU A 54 5.32 14.05 -2.82
N GLN A 55 6.38 13.76 -2.06
CA GLN A 55 7.23 14.79 -1.46
C GLN A 55 7.94 15.63 -2.53
N GLU A 56 8.46 15.01 -3.58
CA GLU A 56 9.09 15.71 -4.70
C GLU A 56 8.09 16.59 -5.47
N GLU A 57 6.89 16.09 -5.74
CA GLU A 57 5.81 16.83 -6.40
C GLU A 57 5.42 18.09 -5.62
N PHE A 58 5.32 17.98 -4.29
CA PHE A 58 4.85 19.09 -3.44
C PHE A 58 5.96 19.99 -2.91
N ALA A 59 7.24 19.61 -3.01
CA ALA A 59 8.36 20.43 -2.56
C ALA A 59 8.42 21.85 -3.17
N PRO A 60 8.19 22.08 -4.48
CA PRO A 60 8.17 23.42 -5.03
C PRO A 60 7.04 24.28 -4.46
N ARG A 61 5.85 23.74 -4.30
CA ARG A 61 4.68 24.47 -3.73
C ARG A 61 4.92 24.83 -2.26
N GLN A 62 5.52 23.92 -1.50
CA GLN A 62 5.91 24.21 -0.12
C GLN A 62 6.93 25.34 -0.05
N ARG A 63 7.93 25.35 -0.93
CA ARG A 63 8.92 26.46 -0.99
C ARG A 63 8.27 27.79 -1.35
N GLU A 64 7.33 27.80 -2.29
CA GLU A 64 6.57 29.00 -2.67
C GLU A 64 5.76 29.54 -1.47
N PHE A 65 5.02 28.69 -0.78
CA PHE A 65 4.26 29.05 0.42
C PHE A 65 5.17 29.66 1.50
N VAL A 66 6.30 28.99 1.81
CA VAL A 66 7.26 29.47 2.82
C VAL A 66 7.88 30.80 2.41
N ALA A 67 8.20 31.00 1.14
CA ALA A 67 8.73 32.27 0.63
C ALA A 67 7.70 33.40 0.77
N LYS A 68 6.42 33.15 0.43
CA LYS A 68 5.34 34.14 0.57
C LYS A 68 5.02 34.45 2.03
N GLN A 69 5.05 33.46 2.88
CA GLN A 69 4.91 33.68 4.33
C GLN A 69 6.02 34.59 4.87
N LYS A 70 7.24 34.32 4.49
CA LYS A 70 8.38 35.16 4.87
C LYS A 70 8.27 36.59 4.34
N GLU A 71 7.86 36.75 3.09
CA GLU A 71 7.61 38.07 2.48
C GLU A 71 6.56 38.84 3.28
N PHE A 72 5.50 38.18 3.72
CA PHE A 72 4.48 38.79 4.59
C PHE A 72 5.06 39.22 5.94
N GLU A 73 5.81 38.36 6.60
CA GLU A 73 6.44 38.65 7.92
C GLU A 73 7.42 39.84 7.80
N ASP A 74 8.26 39.87 6.76
CA ASP A 74 9.22 40.93 6.51
C ASP A 74 8.49 42.27 6.21
N LEU A 75 7.43 42.24 5.40
CA LEU A 75 6.62 43.43 5.08
C LEU A 75 5.90 43.94 6.34
N GLN A 76 5.37 43.04 7.17
CA GLN A 76 4.71 43.39 8.42
C GLN A 76 5.67 44.06 9.41
N ALA A 77 6.88 43.47 9.57
CA ALA A 77 7.93 44.03 10.43
C ALA A 77 8.39 45.42 9.95
N LYS A 78 8.56 45.59 8.63
CA LYS A 78 8.91 46.88 8.03
C LYS A 78 7.82 47.93 8.24
N ALA A 79 6.57 47.55 7.99
CA ALA A 79 5.44 48.48 8.19
C ALA A 79 5.32 48.93 9.65
N GLN A 80 5.48 48.02 10.62
CA GLN A 80 5.46 48.35 12.05
C GLN A 80 6.59 49.32 12.42
N LYS A 81 7.80 49.11 11.90
CA LYS A 81 8.97 49.93 12.20
C LYS A 81 8.82 51.35 11.65
N ASP A 82 8.33 51.48 10.42
CA ASP A 82 8.30 52.73 9.69
C ASP A 82 6.99 53.51 9.89
N PHE A 83 5.96 52.90 10.56
CA PHE A 83 4.63 53.46 10.69
C PHE A 83 4.58 54.90 11.22
N ALA A 84 5.46 55.24 12.19
CA ALA A 84 5.49 56.55 12.80
C ALA A 84 5.96 57.67 11.88
N VAL A 85 6.77 57.29 10.85
CA VAL A 85 7.38 58.26 9.93
C VAL A 85 6.74 58.28 8.53
N MET A 86 5.84 57.31 8.23
CA MET A 86 5.11 57.21 6.98
C MET A 86 4.07 58.29 6.85
N GLY A 87 3.92 58.87 5.63
CA GLY A 87 2.79 59.71 5.26
C GLY A 87 1.49 58.86 5.14
N GLU A 88 0.34 59.55 5.12
CA GLU A 88 -1.01 58.89 5.06
C GLU A 88 -1.14 57.96 3.83
N THR A 89 -0.71 58.43 2.65
CA THR A 89 -0.77 57.63 1.42
C THR A 89 0.13 56.39 1.52
N GLU A 90 1.31 56.48 2.11
CA GLU A 90 2.24 55.39 2.28
C GLU A 90 1.68 54.34 3.27
N ARG A 91 1.06 54.76 4.38
CA ARG A 91 0.37 53.88 5.33
C ARG A 91 -0.74 53.12 4.66
N ASN A 92 -1.60 53.78 3.90
CA ASN A 92 -2.71 53.15 3.18
C ASN A 92 -2.21 52.10 2.17
N ASN A 93 -1.13 52.40 1.46
CA ASN A 93 -0.51 51.47 0.52
C ASN A 93 0.12 50.27 1.26
N ALA A 94 0.83 50.48 2.35
CA ALA A 94 1.42 49.41 3.15
C ALA A 94 0.34 48.48 3.72
N GLU A 95 -0.74 49.04 4.27
CA GLU A 95 -1.86 48.25 4.78
C GLU A 95 -2.58 47.43 3.66
N LYS A 96 -2.74 48.05 2.48
CA LYS A 96 -3.30 47.34 1.33
C LYS A 96 -2.43 46.16 0.93
N ASN A 97 -1.13 46.39 0.78
CA ASN A 97 -0.17 45.36 0.39
C ASN A 97 -0.14 44.22 1.44
N LEU A 98 -0.17 44.53 2.73
CA LEU A 98 -0.25 43.51 3.80
C LEU A 98 -1.52 42.68 3.69
N ARG A 99 -2.69 43.31 3.46
CA ARG A 99 -3.95 42.58 3.29
C ARG A 99 -3.93 41.68 2.05
N ASP A 100 -3.35 42.17 0.95
CA ASP A 100 -3.26 41.43 -0.30
C ASP A 100 -2.36 40.21 -0.13
N LEU A 101 -1.17 40.40 0.46
CA LEU A 101 -0.21 39.34 0.69
C LEU A 101 -0.72 38.32 1.73
N GLN A 102 -1.43 38.76 2.77
CA GLN A 102 -2.08 37.86 3.74
C GLN A 102 -3.12 36.96 3.06
N ARG A 103 -3.93 37.52 2.15
CA ARG A 103 -4.90 36.73 1.37
C ARG A 103 -4.19 35.70 0.49
N GLU A 104 -3.11 36.10 -0.14
CA GLU A 104 -2.31 35.21 -1.00
C GLU A 104 -1.70 34.07 -0.19
N VAL A 105 -1.08 34.34 0.96
CA VAL A 105 -0.52 33.32 1.87
C VAL A 105 -1.61 32.34 2.32
N THR A 106 -2.79 32.86 2.71
CA THR A 106 -3.92 32.03 3.13
C THR A 106 -4.41 31.14 1.98
N ARG A 107 -4.49 31.69 0.76
CA ARG A 107 -4.90 30.93 -0.43
C ARG A 107 -3.90 29.81 -0.72
N LEU A 108 -2.60 30.13 -0.80
CA LEU A 108 -1.55 29.14 -1.04
C LEU A 108 -1.53 28.02 0.00
N GLN A 109 -1.75 28.36 1.28
CA GLN A 109 -1.83 27.37 2.35
C GLN A 109 -3.02 26.41 2.18
N ASN A 110 -4.18 26.95 1.82
CA ASN A 110 -5.39 26.14 1.64
C ASN A 110 -5.23 25.24 0.41
N GLU A 111 -4.82 25.79 -0.74
CA GLU A 111 -4.57 25.04 -1.96
C GLU A 111 -3.54 23.92 -1.74
N PHE A 112 -2.41 24.24 -1.08
CA PHE A 112 -1.40 23.22 -0.74
C PHE A 112 -1.97 22.08 0.09
N ARG A 113 -2.77 22.41 1.12
CA ARG A 113 -3.36 21.40 2.02
C ARG A 113 -4.41 20.54 1.30
N GLU A 114 -5.27 21.16 0.53
CA GLU A 114 -6.35 20.50 -0.21
C GLU A 114 -5.76 19.56 -1.28
N ASP A 115 -4.83 20.05 -2.09
CA ASP A 115 -4.19 19.28 -3.14
C ASP A 115 -3.35 18.13 -2.57
N LEU A 116 -2.59 18.38 -1.49
CA LEU A 116 -1.82 17.32 -0.82
C LEU A 116 -2.73 16.20 -0.29
N ASN A 117 -3.83 16.57 0.39
CA ASN A 117 -4.79 15.57 0.89
C ASN A 117 -5.43 14.77 -0.25
N LEU A 118 -5.80 15.44 -1.34
CA LEU A 118 -6.37 14.77 -2.51
C LEU A 118 -5.36 13.76 -3.10
N ARG A 119 -4.13 14.21 -3.36
CA ARG A 119 -3.08 13.34 -3.91
C ARG A 119 -2.71 12.19 -2.99
N GLN A 120 -2.62 12.42 -1.68
CA GLN A 120 -2.39 11.34 -0.71
C GLN A 120 -3.49 10.27 -0.77
N ASN A 121 -4.76 10.68 -0.83
CA ASN A 121 -5.88 9.74 -0.91
C ASN A 121 -5.87 8.96 -2.23
N GLU A 122 -5.55 9.62 -3.35
CA GLU A 122 -5.40 8.96 -4.66
C GLU A 122 -4.29 7.92 -4.64
N GLU A 123 -3.11 8.29 -4.14
CA GLU A 123 -1.94 7.39 -4.04
C GLU A 123 -2.21 6.20 -3.12
N LEU A 124 -2.80 6.42 -1.94
CA LEU A 124 -3.19 5.33 -1.04
C LEU A 124 -4.18 4.37 -1.70
N GLY A 125 -5.16 4.90 -2.45
CA GLY A 125 -6.11 4.08 -3.19
C GLY A 125 -5.45 3.27 -4.33
N GLN A 126 -4.48 3.84 -5.04
CA GLN A 126 -3.72 3.13 -6.08
C GLN A 126 -2.83 2.05 -5.47
N LEU A 127 -2.11 2.39 -4.41
CA LEU A 127 -1.24 1.46 -3.69
C LEU A 127 -2.02 0.25 -3.16
N GLN A 128 -3.17 0.48 -2.52
CA GLN A 128 -4.03 -0.60 -2.03
C GLN A 128 -4.46 -1.54 -3.15
N ARG A 129 -4.91 -0.99 -4.30
CA ARG A 129 -5.29 -1.82 -5.46
C ARG A 129 -4.12 -2.62 -6.00
N SER A 130 -2.94 -1.99 -6.12
CA SER A 130 -1.71 -2.65 -6.58
C SER A 130 -1.30 -3.80 -5.68
N LEU A 131 -1.29 -3.57 -4.35
CA LEU A 131 -0.94 -4.60 -3.37
C LEU A 131 -1.93 -5.77 -3.39
N LEU A 132 -3.24 -5.51 -3.50
CA LEU A 132 -4.25 -6.57 -3.63
C LEU A 132 -4.03 -7.41 -4.89
N GLN A 133 -3.67 -6.79 -6.02
CA GLN A 133 -3.33 -7.53 -7.24
C GLN A 133 -2.10 -8.43 -7.03
N GLN A 134 -1.08 -7.94 -6.34
CA GLN A 134 0.13 -8.73 -6.05
C GLN A 134 -0.16 -9.88 -5.08
N VAL A 135 -1.00 -9.67 -4.06
CA VAL A 135 -1.49 -10.74 -3.17
C VAL A 135 -2.22 -11.82 -3.98
N GLN A 136 -3.11 -11.43 -4.91
CA GLN A 136 -3.82 -12.37 -5.77
C GLN A 136 -2.88 -13.14 -6.71
N ALA A 137 -1.90 -12.46 -7.29
CA ALA A 137 -0.89 -13.09 -8.15
C ALA A 137 -0.06 -14.11 -7.38
N TYR A 138 0.38 -13.74 -6.16
CA TYR A 138 1.08 -14.63 -5.24
C TYR A 138 0.23 -15.86 -4.89
N ALA A 139 -1.04 -15.64 -4.53
CA ALA A 139 -1.98 -16.73 -4.20
C ALA A 139 -2.09 -17.76 -5.33
N LYS A 140 -2.29 -17.28 -6.55
CA LYS A 140 -2.38 -18.14 -7.74
C LYS A 140 -1.09 -18.90 -8.00
N LYS A 141 0.06 -18.23 -7.89
CA LYS A 141 1.37 -18.83 -8.10
C LYS A 141 1.68 -19.93 -7.09
N GLU A 142 1.36 -19.69 -5.83
CA GLU A 142 1.67 -20.60 -4.71
C GLU A 142 0.58 -21.63 -4.45
N GLY A 143 -0.55 -21.59 -5.20
CA GLY A 143 -1.65 -22.55 -5.08
C GLY A 143 -2.45 -22.41 -3.78
N TYR A 144 -2.73 -21.18 -3.35
CA TYR A 144 -3.68 -20.91 -2.28
C TYR A 144 -5.10 -20.91 -2.82
N ASP A 145 -6.01 -21.62 -2.13
CA ASP A 145 -7.43 -21.67 -2.46
C ASP A 145 -8.18 -20.45 -1.89
N LEU A 146 -7.70 -19.94 -0.75
CA LEU A 146 -8.29 -18.77 -0.08
C LEU A 146 -7.19 -17.94 0.59
N ILE A 147 -7.26 -16.62 0.40
CA ILE A 147 -6.52 -15.66 1.24
C ILE A 147 -7.52 -14.77 1.95
N VAL A 148 -7.34 -14.64 3.27
CA VAL A 148 -8.13 -13.77 4.14
C VAL A 148 -7.26 -12.58 4.55
N GLY A 149 -7.78 -11.36 4.36
CA GLY A 149 -7.11 -10.12 4.76
C GLY A 149 -7.64 -9.57 6.07
N ASP A 150 -8.40 -8.48 5.98
CA ASP A 150 -8.92 -7.75 7.14
C ASP A 150 -9.98 -8.55 7.92
N GLY A 151 -10.15 -8.19 9.21
CA GLY A 151 -11.17 -8.78 10.08
C GLY A 151 -10.76 -10.09 10.75
N VAL A 152 -9.53 -10.57 10.57
CA VAL A 152 -9.02 -11.77 11.24
C VAL A 152 -8.59 -11.40 12.66
N LEU A 153 -9.27 -12.01 13.66
CA LEU A 153 -8.94 -11.79 15.08
C LEU A 153 -7.73 -12.60 15.53
N TYR A 154 -7.52 -13.78 14.92
CA TYR A 154 -6.41 -14.68 15.25
C TYR A 154 -6.02 -15.52 14.04
N ALA A 155 -4.74 -15.63 13.80
CA ALA A 155 -4.15 -16.59 12.85
C ALA A 155 -2.88 -17.19 13.46
N SER A 156 -2.74 -18.50 13.36
CA SER A 156 -1.47 -19.14 13.74
C SER A 156 -0.37 -18.76 12.76
N ALA A 157 0.89 -18.88 13.19
CA ALA A 157 2.05 -18.63 12.33
C ALA A 157 2.05 -19.50 11.05
N ALA A 158 1.45 -20.69 11.13
CA ALA A 158 1.41 -21.63 10.00
C ALA A 158 0.57 -21.14 8.81
N VAL A 159 -0.45 -20.28 9.05
CA VAL A 159 -1.31 -19.74 8.01
C VAL A 159 -1.04 -18.26 7.72
N ASN A 160 -0.22 -17.59 8.53
CA ASN A 160 0.17 -16.21 8.28
C ASN A 160 1.26 -16.15 7.21
N ILE A 161 0.91 -15.62 6.05
CA ILE A 161 1.79 -15.52 4.88
C ILE A 161 2.23 -14.08 4.58
N THR A 162 1.99 -13.13 5.47
CA THR A 162 2.29 -11.70 5.25
C THR A 162 3.74 -11.47 4.84
N THR A 163 4.69 -12.09 5.56
CA THR A 163 6.13 -11.96 5.26
C THR A 163 6.48 -12.55 3.89
N ASN A 164 5.90 -13.69 3.54
CA ASN A 164 6.17 -14.34 2.25
C ASN A 164 5.65 -13.49 1.08
N VAL A 165 4.44 -12.93 1.25
CA VAL A 165 3.85 -12.01 0.27
C VAL A 165 4.72 -10.75 0.14
N LEU A 166 5.17 -10.17 1.26
CA LEU A 166 6.03 -8.99 1.26
C LEU A 166 7.34 -9.25 0.50
N GLN A 167 8.01 -10.36 0.76
CA GLN A 167 9.23 -10.75 0.03
C GLN A 167 8.99 -10.90 -1.48
N ALA A 168 7.85 -11.46 -1.87
CA ALA A 168 7.49 -11.56 -3.29
C ALA A 168 7.24 -10.19 -3.92
N ILE A 169 6.60 -9.26 -3.19
CA ILE A 169 6.39 -7.87 -3.59
C ILE A 169 7.73 -7.16 -3.78
N GLU A 170 8.65 -7.29 -2.82
CA GLU A 170 10.00 -6.71 -2.89
C GLU A 170 10.79 -7.21 -4.09
N ALA A 171 10.77 -8.54 -4.33
CA ALA A 171 11.45 -9.14 -5.48
C ALA A 171 10.87 -8.62 -6.82
N ASN A 172 9.56 -8.52 -6.94
CA ASN A 172 8.91 -7.98 -8.14
C ASN A 172 9.25 -6.50 -8.35
N PHE A 173 9.29 -5.70 -7.28
CA PHE A 173 9.64 -4.29 -7.35
C PHE A 173 11.09 -4.10 -7.80
N GLN A 174 12.02 -4.86 -7.26
CA GLN A 174 13.43 -4.84 -7.66
C GLN A 174 13.61 -5.25 -9.13
N ALA A 175 12.89 -6.29 -9.56
CA ALA A 175 12.95 -6.74 -10.96
C ALA A 175 12.39 -5.68 -11.96
N ALA A 176 11.36 -4.94 -11.55
CA ALA A 176 10.78 -3.86 -12.36
C ALA A 176 11.65 -2.58 -12.37
N SER A 177 12.47 -2.37 -11.33
CA SER A 177 13.35 -1.20 -11.17
C SER A 177 14.77 -1.46 -11.71
N ALA A 178 15.10 -2.68 -12.13
CA ALA A 178 16.38 -3.01 -12.75
C ALA A 178 16.46 -2.40 -14.16
N PRO A 179 17.57 -1.73 -14.54
CA PRO A 179 17.76 -1.07 -15.82
C PRO A 179 17.84 -2.04 -17.00
#